data_71218f5c8147b3e8fe8bca3aad87249f
#
_entry.id   71218f5c8147b3e8fe8bca3aad87249f
#
_cell.length_a   1.000
_cell.length_b   1.000
_cell.length_c   1.000
_cell.angle_alpha   90.00
_cell.angle_beta   90.00
_cell.angle_gamma   90.00
#
_symmetry.space_group_name_H-M   'P 1'
#
loop_
_entity.id
_entity.type
_entity.pdbx_description
1 polymer ?
#
loop_
_entity_poly.entity_id
_entity_poly.type
_entity_poly.pdbx_seq_one_letter_code
_entity_poly.pdbx_strand_id
1 'polypeptide(L)'
;MVIELTDQEYVALVESTDKPLFIDFYSPMCGPCQEVQALLPHLDNYFDGNAIIAKVDVTRNPKLAKKYEISSVPFCVSIGAKDKMIKDYEVGAASVDRYVRMVKKAEGKGFFSRLFG
;
A
#
# COMPACT_ATOMS: atom_id res chain seq x y z
N MET A 1 -8.94 8.77 2.48
CA MET A 1 -7.86 9.76 2.45
C MET A 1 -6.52 9.05 2.33
N VAL A 2 -5.69 9.49 1.40
CA VAL A 2 -4.34 8.94 1.24
C VAL A 2 -3.47 9.40 2.39
N ILE A 3 -2.77 8.48 3.04
CA ILE A 3 -1.97 8.77 4.23
C ILE A 3 -0.50 8.89 3.84
N GLU A 4 0.16 9.99 4.29
CA GLU A 4 1.61 10.09 4.22
C GLU A 4 2.16 9.37 5.45
N LEU A 5 2.67 8.15 5.25
CA LEU A 5 3.10 7.28 6.35
C LEU A 5 4.58 7.48 6.65
N THR A 6 4.91 7.52 7.93
CA THR A 6 6.28 7.71 8.40
C THR A 6 6.77 6.49 9.20
N ASP A 7 8.10 6.42 9.39
CA ASP A 7 8.72 5.38 10.22
C ASP A 7 8.09 5.32 11.61
N GLN A 8 7.77 6.50 12.18
CA GLN A 8 7.23 6.58 13.54
C GLN A 8 5.80 6.07 13.64
N GLU A 9 5.01 6.26 12.60
CA GLU A 9 3.58 5.94 12.61
C GLU A 9 3.28 4.52 12.14
N TYR A 10 4.24 3.89 11.48
CA TYR A 10 4.02 2.62 10.80
C TYR A 10 3.57 1.51 11.76
N VAL A 11 4.28 1.32 12.86
CA VAL A 11 3.98 0.22 13.79
C VAL A 11 2.58 0.39 14.39
N ALA A 12 2.26 1.62 14.83
CA ALA A 12 0.95 1.89 15.41
C ALA A 12 -0.17 1.66 14.41
N LEU A 13 0.02 2.09 13.15
CA LEU A 13 -0.99 1.90 12.12
C LEU A 13 -1.21 0.42 11.82
N VAL A 14 -0.13 -0.31 11.59
CA VAL A 14 -0.22 -1.73 11.23
C VAL A 14 -0.83 -2.56 12.36
N GLU A 15 -0.47 -2.25 13.60
CA GLU A 15 -1.00 -2.99 14.75
C GLU A 15 -2.47 -2.66 15.04
N SER A 16 -2.91 -1.44 14.74
CA SER A 16 -4.26 -1.01 15.09
C SER A 16 -5.31 -1.31 14.03
N THR A 17 -4.91 -1.60 12.80
CA THR A 17 -5.86 -1.79 11.72
C THR A 17 -6.16 -3.26 11.47
N ASP A 18 -7.41 -3.54 11.09
CA ASP A 18 -7.84 -4.84 10.57
C ASP A 18 -8.10 -4.78 9.07
N LYS A 19 -7.71 -3.69 8.42
CA LYS A 19 -7.92 -3.47 6.99
C LYS A 19 -6.67 -3.82 6.19
N PRO A 20 -6.83 -4.19 4.92
CA PRO A 20 -5.67 -4.33 4.04
C PRO A 20 -4.99 -2.98 3.86
N LEU A 21 -3.66 -3.01 3.68
CA LEU A 21 -2.84 -1.82 3.55
C LEU A 21 -2.13 -1.85 2.20
N PHE A 22 -2.18 -0.72 1.50
CA PHE A 22 -1.43 -0.49 0.27
C PHE A 22 -0.42 0.63 0.52
N ILE A 23 0.85 0.39 0.19
CA ILE A 23 1.89 1.40 0.36
C ILE A 23 2.57 1.66 -0.98
N ASP A 24 2.61 2.94 -1.38
CA ASP A 24 3.39 3.44 -2.50
C ASP A 24 4.69 4.05 -1.98
N PHE A 25 5.81 3.37 -2.22
CA PHE A 25 7.14 3.91 -1.89
C PHE A 25 7.63 4.78 -3.03
N TYR A 26 7.96 6.02 -2.74
CA TYR A 26 8.34 7.03 -3.73
C TYR A 26 9.52 7.87 -3.26
N SER A 27 10.07 8.65 -4.19
CA SER A 27 10.99 9.75 -3.83
C SER A 27 10.52 11.03 -4.53
N PRO A 28 10.84 12.21 -3.97
CA PRO A 28 10.40 13.49 -4.56
C PRO A 28 10.95 13.75 -5.96
N MET A 29 12.09 13.14 -6.30
CA MET A 29 12.78 13.39 -7.58
C MET A 29 12.45 12.32 -8.64
N CYS A 30 11.40 11.56 -8.44
CA CYS A 30 11.06 10.44 -9.31
C CYS A 30 9.86 10.79 -10.19
N GLY A 31 10.07 10.89 -11.50
CA GLY A 31 9.01 11.20 -12.45
C GLY A 31 7.89 10.15 -12.47
N PRO A 32 8.20 8.85 -12.65
CA PRO A 32 7.16 7.81 -12.62
C PRO A 32 6.40 7.72 -11.30
N CYS A 33 7.04 8.12 -10.19
CA CYS A 33 6.36 8.15 -8.88
C CYS A 33 5.20 9.14 -8.88
N GLN A 34 5.33 10.25 -9.62
CA GLN A 34 4.26 11.25 -9.71
C GLN A 34 3.02 10.69 -10.40
N GLU A 35 3.23 9.82 -11.40
CA GLU A 35 2.11 9.15 -12.07
C GLU A 35 1.36 8.24 -11.10
N VAL A 36 2.08 7.48 -10.29
CA VAL A 36 1.47 6.61 -9.29
C VAL A 36 0.71 7.44 -8.26
N GLN A 37 1.32 8.50 -7.76
CA GLN A 37 0.69 9.35 -6.74
C GLN A 37 -0.61 9.96 -7.24
N ALA A 38 -0.70 10.30 -8.52
CA ALA A 38 -1.92 10.83 -9.11
C ALA A 38 -3.07 9.80 -9.09
N LEU A 39 -2.75 8.52 -9.08
CA LEU A 39 -3.74 7.44 -9.05
C LEU A 39 -4.22 7.11 -7.64
N LEU A 40 -3.45 7.46 -6.61
CA LEU A 40 -3.77 7.05 -5.23
C LEU A 40 -5.13 7.55 -4.75
N PRO A 41 -5.56 8.79 -5.03
CA PRO A 41 -6.91 9.21 -4.65
C PRO A 41 -8.01 8.37 -5.29
N HIS A 42 -7.82 7.93 -6.53
CA HIS A 42 -8.78 7.06 -7.20
C HIS A 42 -8.84 5.69 -6.54
N LEU A 43 -7.68 5.15 -6.18
CA LEU A 43 -7.60 3.87 -5.46
C LEU A 43 -8.28 3.97 -4.09
N ASP A 44 -8.04 5.04 -3.37
CA ASP A 44 -8.63 5.30 -2.08
C ASP A 44 -10.16 5.38 -2.18
N ASN A 45 -10.66 6.12 -3.17
CA ASN A 45 -12.09 6.24 -3.42
C ASN A 45 -12.73 4.90 -3.76
N TYR A 46 -12.03 4.09 -4.54
CA TYR A 46 -12.56 2.77 -4.92
C TYR A 46 -12.85 1.91 -3.69
N PHE A 47 -11.95 1.92 -2.71
CA PHE A 47 -12.11 1.09 -1.52
C PHE A 47 -12.97 1.74 -0.43
N ASP A 48 -13.17 3.04 -0.50
CA ASP A 48 -14.12 3.79 0.34
C ASP A 48 -14.01 3.43 1.83
N GLY A 49 -12.80 3.50 2.36
CA GLY A 49 -12.54 3.22 3.77
C GLY A 49 -12.32 1.76 4.12
N ASN A 50 -12.47 0.84 3.17
CA ASN A 50 -12.27 -0.60 3.41
C ASN A 50 -10.82 -1.04 3.27
N ALA A 51 -9.94 -0.15 2.85
CA ALA A 51 -8.52 -0.37 2.77
C ALA A 51 -7.80 0.92 3.14
N ILE A 52 -6.57 0.79 3.63
CA ILE A 52 -5.73 1.94 3.94
C ILE A 52 -4.78 2.14 2.77
N ILE A 53 -4.82 3.32 2.17
CA ILE A 53 -3.95 3.70 1.05
C ILE A 53 -2.94 4.70 1.58
N ALA A 54 -1.66 4.33 1.55
CA ALA A 54 -0.58 5.13 2.11
C ALA A 54 0.55 5.30 1.11
N LYS A 55 1.36 6.33 1.32
CA LYS A 55 2.59 6.53 0.58
C LYS A 55 3.73 6.82 1.55
N VAL A 56 4.95 6.45 1.16
CA VAL A 56 6.14 6.60 1.99
C VAL A 56 7.25 7.21 1.15
N ASP A 57 7.77 8.34 1.60
CA ASP A 57 8.95 8.97 1.00
C ASP A 57 10.20 8.23 1.52
N VAL A 58 10.86 7.49 0.62
CA VAL A 58 12.02 6.67 1.02
C VAL A 58 13.22 7.52 1.45
N THR A 59 13.28 8.77 1.03
CA THR A 59 14.38 9.66 1.43
C THR A 59 14.26 10.15 2.87
N ARG A 60 13.06 10.08 3.44
CA ARG A 60 12.77 10.53 4.81
C ARG A 60 12.47 9.39 5.77
N ASN A 61 12.29 8.19 5.27
CA ASN A 61 11.86 7.05 6.07
C ASN A 61 12.77 5.85 5.83
N PRO A 62 14.05 5.97 6.29
CA PRO A 62 15.04 4.93 6.02
C PRO A 62 14.73 3.58 6.66
N LYS A 63 14.01 3.57 7.78
CA LYS A 63 13.66 2.31 8.44
C LYS A 63 12.68 1.51 7.60
N LEU A 64 11.66 2.17 7.06
CA LEU A 64 10.68 1.51 6.19
C LEU A 64 11.31 1.09 4.87
N ALA A 65 12.15 1.94 4.28
CA ALA A 65 12.86 1.59 3.06
C ALA A 65 13.71 0.35 3.25
N LYS A 66 14.39 0.23 4.39
CA LYS A 66 15.20 -0.95 4.71
C LYS A 66 14.34 -2.18 4.98
N LYS A 67 13.28 -2.02 5.75
CA LYS A 67 12.37 -3.13 6.09
C LYS A 67 11.81 -3.81 4.84
N TYR A 68 11.44 -3.03 3.84
CA TYR A 68 10.88 -3.55 2.59
C TYR A 68 11.92 -3.74 1.50
N GLU A 69 13.20 -3.54 1.83
CA GLU A 69 14.33 -3.73 0.92
C GLU A 69 14.15 -2.95 -0.39
N ILE A 70 13.74 -1.69 -0.27
CA ILE A 70 13.45 -0.84 -1.43
C ILE A 70 14.75 -0.49 -2.16
N SER A 71 14.90 -0.96 -3.39
CA SER A 71 16.07 -0.67 -4.23
C SER A 71 15.73 0.24 -5.41
N SER A 72 14.45 0.41 -5.71
CA SER A 72 14.00 1.30 -6.79
C SER A 72 12.61 1.82 -6.47
N VAL A 73 12.27 2.98 -7.05
CA VAL A 73 10.96 3.59 -6.89
C VAL A 73 10.39 3.94 -8.27
N PRO A 74 9.07 3.95 -8.46
CA PRO A 74 8.06 3.62 -7.48
C PRO A 74 8.03 2.11 -7.19
N PHE A 75 7.71 1.76 -5.96
CA PHE A 75 7.54 0.37 -5.55
C PHE A 75 6.28 0.31 -4.70
N CYS A 76 5.31 -0.47 -5.14
CA CYS A 76 4.04 -0.58 -4.42
C CYS A 76 3.88 -1.97 -3.82
N VAL A 77 3.29 -2.04 -2.64
CA VAL A 77 3.13 -3.30 -1.91
C VAL A 77 1.75 -3.34 -1.26
N SER A 78 1.13 -4.51 -1.26
CA SER A 78 -0.09 -4.73 -0.49
C SER A 78 0.20 -5.67 0.68
N ILE A 79 -0.42 -5.37 1.82
CA ILE A 79 -0.17 -6.06 3.09
C ILE A 79 -1.50 -6.57 3.62
N GLY A 80 -1.50 -7.83 4.05
CA GLY A 80 -2.69 -8.52 4.49
C GLY A 80 -3.36 -7.88 5.69
N ALA A 81 -4.69 -7.87 5.66
CA ALA A 81 -5.51 -7.30 6.72
C ALA A 81 -5.31 -7.99 8.06
N LYS A 82 -5.16 -9.29 8.06
CA LYS A 82 -5.07 -10.08 9.30
C LYS A 82 -3.67 -10.54 9.63
N ASP A 83 -2.98 -11.13 8.66
CA ASP A 83 -1.66 -11.72 8.91
C ASP A 83 -0.52 -10.69 8.83
N LYS A 84 -0.80 -9.49 8.32
CA LYS A 84 0.16 -8.38 8.20
C LYS A 84 1.37 -8.74 7.32
N MET A 85 1.18 -9.68 6.41
CA MET A 85 2.22 -10.12 5.49
C MET A 85 2.05 -9.49 4.11
N ILE A 86 3.15 -9.38 3.37
CA ILE A 86 3.10 -8.91 1.99
C ILE A 86 2.30 -9.92 1.15
N LYS A 87 1.30 -9.42 0.45
CA LYS A 87 0.46 -10.26 -0.41
C LYS A 87 0.79 -10.09 -1.89
N ASP A 88 1.24 -8.92 -2.27
CA ASP A 88 1.60 -8.64 -3.66
C ASP A 88 2.50 -7.40 -3.72
N TYR A 89 3.23 -7.24 -4.80
CA TYR A 89 4.05 -6.05 -5.01
C TYR A 89 4.14 -5.75 -6.52
N GLU A 90 4.50 -4.50 -6.82
CA GLU A 90 4.69 -4.05 -8.20
C GLU A 90 5.86 -3.07 -8.24
N VAL A 91 6.83 -3.34 -9.12
CA VAL A 91 8.00 -2.48 -9.35
C VAL A 91 7.70 -1.59 -10.54
N GLY A 92 7.88 -0.28 -10.37
CA GLY A 92 7.57 0.69 -11.42
C GLY A 92 6.09 1.07 -11.42
N ALA A 93 5.73 2.03 -12.27
CA ALA A 93 4.36 2.53 -12.37
C ALA A 93 3.45 1.47 -13.02
N ALA A 94 2.22 1.39 -12.54
CA ALA A 94 1.21 0.49 -13.07
C ALA A 94 -0.15 1.19 -13.07
N SER A 95 -1.19 0.49 -13.53
CA SER A 95 -2.54 1.04 -13.62
C SER A 95 -3.27 0.95 -12.27
N VAL A 96 -4.33 1.75 -12.14
CA VAL A 96 -5.19 1.67 -10.96
C VAL A 96 -5.83 0.28 -10.85
N ASP A 97 -6.17 -0.35 -11.97
CA ASP A 97 -6.73 -1.71 -11.96
C ASP A 97 -5.75 -2.71 -11.36
N ARG A 98 -4.47 -2.57 -11.66
CA ARG A 98 -3.44 -3.42 -11.07
C ARG A 98 -3.39 -3.24 -9.56
N TYR A 99 -3.43 -1.99 -9.09
CA TYR A 99 -3.39 -1.68 -7.66
C TYR A 99 -4.64 -2.18 -6.93
N VAL A 100 -5.80 -2.10 -7.59
CA VAL A 100 -7.04 -2.68 -7.04
C VAL A 100 -6.88 -4.17 -6.80
N ARG A 101 -6.31 -4.89 -7.77
CA ARG A 101 -6.09 -6.34 -7.63
C ARG A 101 -5.13 -6.65 -6.48
N MET A 102 -4.10 -5.83 -6.29
CA MET A 102 -3.15 -6.01 -5.19
C MET A 102 -3.85 -5.88 -3.83
N VAL A 103 -4.70 -4.87 -3.68
CA VAL A 103 -5.44 -4.68 -2.43
C VAL A 103 -6.43 -5.81 -2.20
N LYS A 104 -7.10 -6.27 -3.25
CA LYS A 104 -8.04 -7.39 -3.14
C LYS A 104 -7.37 -8.67 -2.66
N LYS A 105 -6.15 -8.94 -3.10
CA LYS A 105 -5.38 -10.06 -2.56
C LYS A 105 -5.12 -9.91 -1.07
N ALA A 106 -4.98 -8.70 -0.59
CA ALA A 106 -4.71 -8.41 0.81
C ALA A 106 -5.95 -8.46 1.69
N GLU A 107 -7.16 -8.47 1.12
CA GLU A 107 -8.39 -8.61 1.89
C GLU A 107 -8.47 -9.94 2.62
N GLY A 108 -7.88 -10.98 2.04
CA GLY A 108 -7.73 -12.26 2.70
C GLY A 108 -8.95 -13.18 2.58
N LYS A 109 -8.85 -14.33 3.25
CA LYS A 109 -9.83 -15.41 3.14
C LYS A 109 -11.18 -15.08 3.77
N GLY A 110 -11.24 -14.10 4.66
CA GLY A 110 -12.49 -13.70 5.28
C GLY A 110 -13.55 -13.28 4.28
N PHE A 111 -13.11 -12.69 3.17
CA PHE A 111 -14.00 -12.30 2.10
C PHE A 111 -14.70 -13.51 1.48
N PHE A 112 -13.95 -14.56 1.17
CA PHE A 112 -14.52 -15.79 0.61
C PHE A 112 -15.43 -16.51 1.59
N SER A 113 -15.06 -16.50 2.86
CA SER A 113 -15.91 -17.12 3.89
C SER A 113 -17.29 -16.48 3.95
N ARG A 114 -17.36 -15.16 3.76
CA ARG A 114 -18.64 -14.46 3.76
C ARG A 114 -19.48 -14.77 2.53
N LEU A 115 -18.85 -15.08 1.41
CA LEU A 115 -19.54 -15.41 0.18
C LEU A 115 -20.06 -16.84 0.16
N PHE A 116 -19.31 -17.77 0.74
CA PHE A 116 -19.57 -19.19 0.62
C PHE A 116 -19.87 -19.88 1.95
N GLY A 117 -19.70 -19.16 3.00
CA GLY A 117 -19.96 -19.66 4.34
C GLY A 117 -21.26 -19.15 4.90
#